data_5d58675ebd596ff1e775f8d719670e5c
#
_entry.id   5d58675ebd596ff1e775f8d719670e5c
#
_cell.length_a   1.000
_cell.length_b   1.000
_cell.length_c   1.000
_cell.angle_alpha   90.00
_cell.angle_beta   90.00
_cell.angle_gamma   90.00
#
_symmetry.space_group_name_H-M   'P 1'
#
loop_
_entity.id
_entity.type
_entity.pdbx_description
1 polymer ?
#
loop_
_entity_poly.entity_id
_entity_poly.type
_entity_poly.pdbx_seq_one_letter_code
_entity_poly.pdbx_strand_id
1 'polypeptide(L)'
;MRTRLLVAAIAAGALSSGCLVQIEHVRDPGPHFEAARREAARFQGRRGPAKELNVLVYDAAEQKLVRVSLPMWLARKIESRVDWDRDGARDSDDTHRVERSVRRHVNLREIEKAGLGLLVEVEDDDGEQVLVWLR
;
A
#
# COMPACT_ATOMS: atom_id res chain seq x y z
N MET A 1 3.83 -33.11 46.59
CA MET A 1 4.70 -32.86 45.43
C MET A 1 3.88 -32.15 44.39
N ARG A 2 4.15 -30.89 44.14
CA ARG A 2 3.35 -30.06 43.26
C ARG A 2 4.13 -29.81 41.98
N THR A 3 3.77 -30.53 40.94
CA THR A 3 4.33 -30.36 39.60
C THR A 3 3.65 -29.14 38.96
N ARG A 4 4.35 -28.03 38.86
CA ARG A 4 3.90 -26.84 38.12
C ARG A 4 4.17 -27.06 36.65
N LEU A 5 3.13 -27.38 35.89
CA LEU A 5 3.10 -27.33 34.44
C LEU A 5 3.20 -25.88 34.01
N LEU A 6 4.38 -25.48 33.56
CA LEU A 6 4.62 -24.25 32.81
C LEU A 6 4.09 -24.49 31.38
N VAL A 7 2.89 -23.99 31.15
CA VAL A 7 2.37 -23.85 29.79
C VAL A 7 3.08 -22.65 29.17
N ALA A 8 4.12 -22.92 28.42
CA ALA A 8 4.74 -21.94 27.54
C ALA A 8 3.77 -21.69 26.37
N ALA A 9 2.99 -20.63 26.46
CA ALA A 9 2.25 -20.12 25.34
C ALA A 9 3.24 -19.54 24.31
N ILE A 10 3.60 -20.35 23.34
CA ILE A 10 4.32 -19.90 22.15
C ILE A 10 3.31 -19.10 21.34
N ALA A 11 3.31 -17.78 21.51
CA ALA A 11 2.69 -16.87 20.59
C ALA A 11 3.46 -16.97 19.26
N ALA A 12 3.04 -17.89 18.42
CA ALA A 12 3.48 -17.95 17.03
C ALA A 12 2.94 -16.71 16.33
N GLY A 13 3.71 -15.63 16.36
CA GLY A 13 3.50 -14.47 15.53
C GLY A 13 3.65 -14.91 14.08
N ALA A 14 2.53 -15.26 13.46
CA ALA A 14 2.48 -15.50 12.04
C ALA A 14 2.89 -14.20 11.33
N LEU A 15 4.13 -14.14 10.89
CA LEU A 15 4.62 -13.17 9.93
C LEU A 15 3.94 -13.50 8.59
N SER A 16 2.67 -13.14 8.48
CA SER A 16 1.96 -13.24 7.22
C SER A 16 2.53 -12.17 6.29
N SER A 17 3.53 -12.56 5.51
CA SER A 17 4.08 -11.80 4.39
C SER A 17 3.08 -11.78 3.23
N GLY A 18 1.83 -11.49 3.51
CA GLY A 18 0.75 -11.40 2.54
C GLY A 18 0.41 -9.96 2.19
N CYS A 19 -0.29 -9.78 1.09
CA CYS A 19 -0.94 -8.53 0.77
C CYS A 19 -1.97 -8.22 1.87
N LEU A 20 -1.82 -7.08 2.54
CA LEU A 20 -2.77 -6.61 3.54
C LEU A 20 -3.61 -5.49 2.94
N VAL A 21 -4.91 -5.67 2.92
CA VAL A 21 -5.87 -4.63 2.55
C VAL A 21 -6.74 -4.34 3.75
N GLN A 22 -6.76 -3.08 4.19
CA GLN A 22 -7.62 -2.58 5.25
C GLN A 22 -8.54 -1.52 4.67
N ILE A 23 -9.83 -1.63 4.98
CA ILE A 23 -10.85 -0.69 4.55
C ILE A 23 -11.58 -0.19 5.79
N GLU A 24 -11.59 1.11 5.99
CA GLU A 24 -12.23 1.76 7.13
C GLU A 24 -13.08 2.94 6.66
N HIS A 25 -14.18 3.20 7.35
CA HIS A 25 -14.95 4.43 7.17
C HIS A 25 -14.50 5.45 8.21
N VAL A 26 -13.93 6.55 7.74
CA VAL A 26 -13.41 7.61 8.60
C VAL A 26 -13.91 8.98 8.12
N ARG A 27 -14.28 9.83 9.07
CA ARG A 27 -14.72 11.21 8.77
C ARG A 27 -13.53 12.15 8.57
N ASP A 28 -12.46 11.90 9.32
CA ASP A 28 -11.23 12.68 9.27
C ASP A 28 -10.05 11.77 8.94
N PRO A 29 -9.53 11.82 7.71
CA PRO A 29 -8.38 11.02 7.30
C PRO A 29 -7.05 11.58 7.82
N GLY A 30 -7.00 12.83 8.30
CA GLY A 30 -5.77 13.53 8.69
C GLY A 30 -4.85 12.73 9.58
N PRO A 31 -5.30 12.18 10.72
CA PRO A 31 -4.45 11.38 11.61
C PRO A 31 -3.82 10.14 10.94
N HIS A 32 -4.54 9.52 10.00
CA HIS A 32 -4.05 8.34 9.27
C HIS A 32 -2.95 8.72 8.28
N PHE A 33 -3.12 9.82 7.53
CA PHE A 33 -2.12 10.33 6.62
C PHE A 33 -0.88 10.84 7.35
N GLU A 34 -1.03 11.52 8.47
CA GLU A 34 0.11 11.94 9.31
C GLU A 34 0.89 10.73 9.84
N ALA A 35 0.21 9.68 10.29
CA ALA A 35 0.85 8.45 10.73
C ALA A 35 1.63 7.79 9.58
N ALA A 36 1.06 7.74 8.38
CA ALA A 36 1.69 7.20 7.20
C ALA A 36 2.91 8.04 6.75
N ARG A 37 2.82 9.37 6.79
CA ARG A 37 3.96 10.27 6.52
C ARG A 37 5.10 10.07 7.52
N ARG A 38 4.79 9.92 8.81
CA ARG A 38 5.80 9.61 9.83
C ARG A 38 6.43 8.24 9.60
N GLU A 39 5.66 7.25 9.19
CA GLU A 39 6.18 5.94 8.82
C GLU A 39 7.12 6.06 7.62
N ALA A 40 6.70 6.70 6.55
CA ALA A 40 7.51 6.93 5.35
C ALA A 40 8.82 7.67 5.67
N ALA A 41 8.76 8.71 6.51
CA ALA A 41 9.91 9.50 6.91
C ALA A 41 10.99 8.68 7.64
N ARG A 42 10.61 7.61 8.36
CA ARG A 42 11.57 6.72 9.03
C ARG A 42 12.47 5.96 8.05
N PHE A 43 12.00 5.78 6.83
CA PHE A 43 12.72 5.05 5.78
C PHE A 43 13.40 6.01 4.79
N GLN A 44 13.05 7.28 4.80
CA GLN A 44 13.60 8.28 3.90
C GLN A 44 15.13 8.33 4.01
N GLY A 45 15.81 8.22 2.86
CA GLY A 45 17.28 8.26 2.80
C GLY A 45 17.99 6.99 3.28
N ARG A 46 17.27 5.97 3.74
CA ARG A 46 17.88 4.68 4.07
C ARG A 46 18.29 3.96 2.79
N ARG A 47 19.43 3.31 2.86
CA ARG A 47 19.92 2.45 1.78
C ARG A 47 19.43 1.02 1.98
N GLY A 48 19.09 0.36 0.90
CA GLY A 48 18.68 -1.03 0.89
C GLY A 48 17.53 -1.30 -0.08
N PRO A 49 17.24 -2.56 -0.35
CA PRO A 49 16.12 -2.92 -1.22
C PRO A 49 14.79 -2.64 -0.50
N ALA A 50 13.82 -2.14 -1.26
CA ALA A 50 12.46 -2.04 -0.78
C ALA A 50 11.87 -3.44 -0.54
N LYS A 51 11.24 -3.62 0.59
CA LYS A 51 10.59 -4.87 0.99
C LYS A 51 9.09 -4.84 0.78
N GLU A 52 8.50 -3.66 0.87
CA GLU A 52 7.06 -3.49 0.86
C GLU A 52 6.67 -2.14 0.25
N LEU A 53 5.66 -2.19 -0.62
CA LEU A 53 4.96 -1.03 -1.17
C LEU A 53 3.71 -0.79 -0.34
N ASN A 54 3.54 0.43 0.13
CA ASN A 54 2.37 0.85 0.89
C ASN A 54 1.61 1.94 0.13
N VAL A 55 0.31 1.82 0.10
CA VAL A 55 -0.61 2.78 -0.51
C VAL A 55 -1.71 3.10 0.48
N LEU A 56 -1.96 4.38 0.70
CA LEU A 56 -3.08 4.87 1.49
C LEU A 56 -3.93 5.77 0.59
N VAL A 57 -5.21 5.44 0.47
CA VAL A 57 -6.18 6.17 -0.35
C VAL A 57 -7.36 6.58 0.51
N TYR A 58 -7.79 7.81 0.38
CA TYR A 58 -9.02 8.30 0.98
C TYR A 58 -9.98 8.80 -0.09
N ASP A 59 -11.18 8.25 -0.09
CA ASP A 59 -12.30 8.68 -0.90
C ASP A 59 -13.21 9.54 -0.03
N ALA A 60 -13.26 10.85 -0.32
CA ALA A 60 -14.03 11.81 0.45
C ALA A 60 -15.55 11.64 0.26
N ALA A 61 -15.99 11.20 -0.91
CA ALA A 61 -17.40 11.02 -1.21
C ALA A 61 -18.00 9.86 -0.40
N GLU A 62 -17.26 8.77 -0.28
CA GLU A 62 -17.66 7.59 0.50
C GLU A 62 -17.15 7.62 1.95
N GLN A 63 -16.33 8.60 2.32
CA GLN A 63 -15.63 8.66 3.63
C GLN A 63 -14.86 7.36 3.92
N LYS A 64 -14.22 6.83 2.90
CA LYS A 64 -13.61 5.52 2.90
C LYS A 64 -12.09 5.63 2.81
N LEU A 65 -11.42 5.05 3.77
CA LEU A 65 -9.98 4.94 3.81
C LEU A 65 -9.57 3.51 3.45
N VAL A 66 -8.71 3.38 2.46
CA VAL A 66 -8.16 2.10 2.01
C VAL A 66 -6.65 2.12 2.21
N ARG A 67 -6.14 1.16 2.95
CA ARG A 67 -4.71 0.92 3.10
C ARG A 67 -4.34 -0.41 2.46
N VAL A 68 -3.37 -0.37 1.57
CA VAL A 68 -2.82 -1.56 0.91
C VAL A 68 -1.35 -1.66 1.24
N SER A 69 -0.93 -2.81 1.76
CA SER A 69 0.48 -3.15 1.97
C SER A 69 0.82 -4.37 1.13
N LEU A 70 1.76 -4.21 0.22
CA LEU A 70 2.10 -5.20 -0.79
C LEU A 70 3.58 -5.55 -0.71
N PRO A 71 3.95 -6.81 -0.42
CA PRO A 71 5.34 -7.24 -0.51
C PRO A 71 5.91 -6.99 -1.91
N MET A 72 7.14 -6.52 -2.01
CA MET A 72 7.74 -6.17 -3.30
C MET A 72 7.83 -7.34 -4.26
N TRP A 73 8.04 -8.56 -3.78
CA TRP A 73 8.02 -9.75 -4.65
C TRP A 73 6.67 -9.96 -5.33
N LEU A 74 5.57 -9.63 -4.61
CA LEU A 74 4.22 -9.74 -5.15
C LEU A 74 3.92 -8.59 -6.11
N ALA A 75 4.36 -7.37 -5.79
CA ALA A 75 4.24 -6.21 -6.66
C ALA A 75 4.91 -6.46 -8.02
N ARG A 76 6.14 -7.02 -8.02
CA ARG A 76 6.86 -7.41 -9.25
C ARG A 76 6.13 -8.49 -10.04
N LYS A 77 5.50 -9.44 -9.34
CA LYS A 77 4.74 -10.51 -9.98
C LYS A 77 3.45 -10.00 -10.63
N ILE A 78 2.81 -9.01 -10.03
CA ILE A 78 1.63 -8.35 -10.60
C ILE A 78 2.03 -7.54 -11.84
N GLU A 79 3.09 -6.74 -11.75
CA GLU A 79 3.60 -5.96 -12.89
C GLU A 79 3.90 -6.85 -14.11
N SER A 80 4.55 -7.98 -13.90
CA SER A 80 4.87 -8.91 -14.99
C SER A 80 3.65 -9.56 -15.64
N ARG A 81 2.50 -9.57 -14.98
CA ARG A 81 1.24 -10.10 -15.52
C ARG A 81 0.40 -9.05 -16.25
N VAL A 82 0.50 -7.79 -15.84
CA VAL A 82 -0.28 -6.69 -16.43
C VAL A 82 0.17 -6.34 -17.85
N ASP A 83 1.39 -6.66 -18.23
CA ASP A 83 1.88 -6.47 -19.60
C ASP A 83 1.20 -7.39 -20.64
N TRP A 84 0.50 -8.44 -20.20
CA TRP A 84 -0.16 -9.40 -21.10
C TRP A 84 -1.58 -8.98 -21.52
N ASP A 85 -2.23 -8.07 -20.76
CA ASP A 85 -3.62 -7.67 -21.03
C ASP A 85 -3.75 -6.40 -21.89
N ARG A 86 -2.69 -6.01 -22.60
CA ARG A 86 -2.72 -4.82 -23.46
C ARG A 86 -3.62 -4.96 -24.69
N ASP A 87 -4.00 -6.19 -25.05
CA ASP A 87 -4.71 -6.46 -26.31
C ASP A 87 -6.18 -6.88 -26.17
N GLY A 88 -6.78 -6.88 -24.99
CA GLY A 88 -8.06 -7.57 -24.85
C GLY A 88 -9.13 -7.02 -23.91
N ALA A 89 -9.26 -5.74 -23.64
CA ALA A 89 -10.42 -5.26 -22.89
C ALA A 89 -11.02 -4.00 -23.51
N ARG A 90 -11.91 -4.21 -24.44
CA ARG A 90 -13.03 -3.29 -24.73
C ARG A 90 -14.13 -3.62 -23.72
N ASP A 91 -14.73 -2.54 -23.17
CA ASP A 91 -15.98 -2.46 -22.40
C ASP A 91 -15.91 -2.74 -20.90
N SER A 92 -15.99 -1.68 -20.14
CA SER A 92 -17.10 -1.21 -19.32
C SER A 92 -16.67 -0.26 -18.21
N ASP A 93 -17.23 0.90 -18.32
CA ASP A 93 -17.78 1.87 -17.36
C ASP A 93 -17.04 2.21 -16.04
N ASP A 94 -16.80 3.51 -15.95
CA ASP A 94 -16.59 4.44 -14.80
C ASP A 94 -15.72 4.06 -13.57
N THR A 95 -15.69 2.86 -13.10
CA THR A 95 -14.86 2.46 -11.97
C THR A 95 -13.36 2.39 -12.33
N HIS A 96 -13.05 2.36 -13.61
CA HIS A 96 -11.68 2.20 -14.14
C HIS A 96 -10.91 3.51 -14.36
N ARG A 97 -11.51 4.66 -14.05
CA ARG A 97 -10.85 5.95 -14.29
C ARG A 97 -9.72 6.22 -13.30
N VAL A 98 -9.94 5.91 -12.04
CA VAL A 98 -8.92 6.05 -10.97
C VAL A 98 -7.81 5.02 -11.16
N GLU A 99 -8.16 3.76 -11.46
CA GLU A 99 -7.20 2.71 -11.74
C GLU A 99 -6.30 3.02 -12.95
N ARG A 100 -6.85 3.61 -14.02
CA ARG A 100 -6.09 3.98 -15.21
C ARG A 100 -5.11 5.12 -14.96
N SER A 101 -5.47 6.08 -14.12
CA SER A 101 -4.60 7.23 -13.82
C SER A 101 -3.37 6.80 -13.02
N VAL A 102 -3.53 5.91 -12.05
CA VAL A 102 -2.42 5.37 -11.26
C VAL A 102 -1.54 4.44 -12.11
N ARG A 103 -2.14 3.63 -13.00
CA ARG A 103 -1.41 2.69 -13.84
C ARG A 103 -0.51 3.33 -14.90
N ARG A 104 -0.84 4.53 -15.39
CA ARG A 104 -0.08 5.17 -16.49
C ARG A 104 1.26 5.76 -16.08
N HIS A 105 1.46 6.01 -14.79
CA HIS A 105 2.60 6.82 -14.34
C HIS A 105 3.53 6.12 -13.37
N VAL A 106 3.26 4.86 -13.01
CA VAL A 106 4.04 4.18 -11.98
C VAL A 106 4.69 2.93 -12.54
N ASN A 107 5.91 3.08 -13.03
CA ASN A 107 6.78 1.96 -13.35
C ASN A 107 7.48 1.51 -12.07
N LEU A 108 7.29 0.25 -11.67
CA LEU A 108 7.85 -0.30 -10.43
C LEU A 108 9.38 -0.14 -10.34
N ARG A 109 10.08 -0.22 -11.48
CA ARG A 109 11.54 0.01 -11.55
C ARG A 109 11.93 1.45 -11.23
N GLU A 110 11.10 2.41 -11.63
CA GLU A 110 11.33 3.82 -11.29
C GLU A 110 11.04 4.09 -9.82
N ILE A 111 10.02 3.45 -9.28
CA ILE A 111 9.71 3.46 -7.85
C ILE A 111 10.87 2.93 -7.03
N GLU A 112 11.41 1.77 -7.40
CA GLU A 112 12.56 1.18 -6.71
C GLU A 112 13.82 2.05 -6.79
N LYS A 113 14.04 2.75 -7.91
CA LYS A 113 15.15 3.71 -8.09
C LYS A 113 14.99 4.96 -7.24
N ALA A 114 13.76 5.39 -6.98
CA ALA A 114 13.50 6.55 -6.13
C ALA A 114 13.91 6.32 -4.67
N GLY A 115 14.07 5.05 -4.25
CA GLY A 115 14.54 4.67 -2.93
C GLY A 115 13.42 4.50 -1.92
N LEU A 116 13.81 4.28 -0.66
CA LEU A 116 12.88 4.09 0.44
C LEU A 116 12.28 5.42 0.92
N GLY A 117 11.07 5.35 1.46
CA GLY A 117 10.34 6.49 1.99
C GLY A 117 9.19 6.92 1.09
N LEU A 118 8.79 8.18 1.23
CA LEU A 118 7.68 8.76 0.50
C LEU A 118 7.99 8.88 -0.99
N LEU A 119 7.11 8.37 -1.83
CA LEU A 119 7.23 8.41 -3.28
C LEU A 119 6.25 9.39 -3.93
N VAL A 120 4.99 9.30 -3.53
CA VAL A 120 3.90 10.07 -4.13
C VAL A 120 2.95 10.52 -3.03
N GLU A 121 2.55 11.76 -3.09
CA GLU A 121 1.47 12.33 -2.31
C GLU A 121 0.63 13.20 -3.24
N VAL A 122 -0.66 12.91 -3.32
CA VAL A 122 -1.62 13.64 -4.13
C VAL A 122 -2.84 13.96 -3.28
N GLU A 123 -3.31 15.18 -3.38
CA GLU A 123 -4.60 15.62 -2.84
C GLU A 123 -5.34 16.34 -3.96
N ASP A 124 -6.56 15.93 -4.20
CA ASP A 124 -7.43 16.51 -5.23
C ASP A 124 -8.39 17.54 -4.63
N ASP A 125 -8.90 18.41 -5.47
CA ASP A 125 -9.88 19.46 -5.09
C ASP A 125 -11.18 18.87 -4.51
N ASP A 126 -11.51 17.64 -4.88
CA ASP A 126 -12.66 16.89 -4.35
C ASP A 126 -12.39 16.26 -2.96
N GLY A 127 -11.20 16.45 -2.42
CA GLY A 127 -10.79 15.94 -1.10
C GLY A 127 -10.33 14.48 -1.13
N GLU A 128 -10.12 13.91 -2.31
CA GLU A 128 -9.44 12.62 -2.44
C GLU A 128 -7.96 12.78 -2.13
N GLN A 129 -7.41 11.83 -1.38
CA GLN A 129 -6.00 11.84 -0.98
C GLN A 129 -5.37 10.48 -1.28
N VAL A 130 -4.15 10.52 -1.79
CA VAL A 130 -3.33 9.32 -2.06
C VAL A 130 -1.93 9.52 -1.53
N LEU A 131 -1.42 8.55 -0.79
CA LEU A 131 -0.06 8.50 -0.30
C LEU A 131 0.56 7.15 -0.65
N VAL A 132 1.75 7.17 -1.24
CA VAL A 132 2.51 5.96 -1.61
C VAL A 132 3.91 6.04 -1.05
N TRP A 133 4.36 4.98 -0.38
CA TRP A 133 5.73 4.90 0.16
C TRP A 133 6.29 3.48 0.14
N LEU A 134 7.62 3.39 0.17
CA LEU A 134 8.37 2.15 0.27
C LEU A 134 9.02 1.98 1.65
N ARG A 135 9.02 0.77 2.15
CA ARG A 135 9.78 0.38 3.35
C ARG A 135 10.53 -0.93 3.20
#